data_a62022a6cb2b15fbd701f9dc9306d597
#
_entry.id   a62022a6cb2b15fbd701f9dc9306d597
#
_cell.length_a   1.000
_cell.length_b   1.000
_cell.length_c   1.000
_cell.angle_alpha   90.00
_cell.angle_beta   90.00
_cell.angle_gamma   90.00
#
_symmetry.space_group_name_H-M   'P 1'
#
loop_
_entity.id
_entity.type
_entity.pdbx_description
1 polymer ?
#
loop_
_entity_poly.entity_id
_entity_poly.type
_entity_poly.pdbx_seq_one_letter_code
_entity_poly.pdbx_strand_id
1 'polypeptide(L)'
;MRQEIAAQSAAEYVKEFAGSDTDSKAANDLSVKVIDGNDASTDEKKAEYESYFANPKGFIDTEQLEETMQKIMDQYAGGISTNYEYNESRLEIAKRKIDDIEKLSVNLHADDMDDLLRIYELKERLVVCKVLIEHLKARKETRWHSFAENLDYPNKSDDYLKYVNSRYEDGRIKIIYRDLVTGGKVYEHSDK
;
A
#
# COMPACT_ATOMS: atom_id res chain seq x y z
N MET A 1 -12.84 -28.53 -8.05
CA MET A 1 -12.32 -29.09 -6.78
C MET A 1 -11.64 -28.04 -5.89
N ARG A 2 -10.52 -27.36 -6.27
CA ARG A 2 -9.89 -26.33 -5.38
C ARG A 2 -10.74 -25.08 -5.16
N GLN A 3 -11.49 -24.62 -6.13
CA GLN A 3 -12.37 -23.43 -6.01
C GLN A 3 -13.62 -23.73 -5.17
N GLU A 4 -14.15 -24.94 -5.22
CA GLU A 4 -15.29 -25.36 -4.40
C GLU A 4 -14.91 -25.46 -2.91
N ILE A 5 -13.70 -25.93 -2.60
CA ILE A 5 -13.19 -26.00 -1.22
C ILE A 5 -13.02 -24.59 -0.64
N ALA A 6 -12.49 -23.64 -1.41
CA ALA A 6 -12.33 -22.25 -0.97
C ALA A 6 -13.70 -21.57 -0.73
N ALA A 7 -14.69 -21.83 -1.58
CA ALA A 7 -16.04 -21.29 -1.42
C ALA A 7 -16.77 -21.90 -0.21
N GLN A 8 -16.59 -23.20 0.04
CA GLN A 8 -17.15 -23.87 1.22
C GLN A 8 -16.51 -23.35 2.51
N SER A 9 -15.19 -23.21 2.56
CA SER A 9 -14.49 -22.68 3.74
C SER A 9 -14.89 -21.23 4.03
N ALA A 10 -15.08 -20.41 2.99
CA ALA A 10 -15.56 -19.04 3.15
C ALA A 10 -17.01 -19.01 3.67
N ALA A 11 -17.88 -19.90 3.18
CA ALA A 11 -19.26 -19.98 3.63
C ALA A 11 -19.39 -20.50 5.08
N GLU A 12 -18.54 -21.46 5.48
CA GLU A 12 -18.46 -21.94 6.87
C GLU A 12 -17.92 -20.86 7.80
N TYR A 13 -16.86 -20.14 7.40
CA TYR A 13 -16.33 -19.00 8.14
C TYR A 13 -17.41 -17.93 8.38
N VAL A 14 -18.14 -17.55 7.33
CA VAL A 14 -19.23 -16.57 7.45
C VAL A 14 -20.35 -17.09 8.37
N LYS A 15 -20.70 -18.38 8.34
CA LYS A 15 -21.71 -18.97 9.25
C LYS A 15 -21.26 -18.99 10.69
N GLU A 16 -19.99 -19.26 10.96
CA GLU A 16 -19.43 -19.32 12.32
C GLU A 16 -19.34 -17.94 12.95
N PHE A 17 -19.06 -16.91 12.18
CA PHE A 17 -18.94 -15.52 12.64
C PHE A 17 -20.23 -14.69 12.51
N ALA A 18 -21.21 -15.10 11.70
CA ALA A 18 -22.53 -14.45 11.61
C ALA A 18 -23.41 -14.62 12.88
N GLY A 19 -22.91 -15.32 13.89
CA GLY A 19 -23.61 -15.57 15.15
C GLY A 19 -23.44 -14.50 16.24
N SER A 20 -22.62 -13.47 16.04
CA SER A 20 -22.53 -12.35 16.97
C SER A 20 -23.32 -11.15 16.41
N ASP A 21 -24.43 -10.82 17.05
CA ASP A 21 -25.36 -9.74 16.66
C ASP A 21 -24.70 -8.34 16.55
N THR A 22 -23.50 -8.16 17.07
CA THR A 22 -22.75 -6.90 17.03
C THR A 22 -21.96 -6.71 15.75
N ASP A 23 -21.43 -7.78 15.15
CA ASP A 23 -20.59 -7.68 13.96
C ASP A 23 -21.42 -7.63 12.66
N SER A 24 -22.60 -8.26 12.63
CA SER A 24 -23.52 -8.19 11.50
C SER A 24 -24.12 -6.80 11.31
N LYS A 25 -24.36 -6.07 12.42
CA LYS A 25 -24.90 -4.72 12.36
C LYS A 25 -23.87 -3.70 11.89
N ALA A 26 -22.61 -3.84 12.34
CA ALA A 26 -21.49 -3.01 11.88
C ALA A 26 -21.15 -3.27 10.40
N ALA A 27 -21.17 -4.54 9.95
CA ALA A 27 -20.93 -4.90 8.55
C ALA A 27 -22.10 -4.45 7.64
N ASN A 28 -23.34 -4.55 8.10
CA ASN A 28 -24.51 -4.04 7.37
C ASN A 28 -24.52 -2.50 7.32
N ASP A 29 -24.17 -1.80 8.40
CA ASP A 29 -24.04 -0.34 8.39
C ASP A 29 -22.92 0.14 7.45
N LEU A 30 -21.80 -0.59 7.35
CA LEU A 30 -20.76 -0.29 6.37
C LEU A 30 -21.22 -0.54 4.94
N SER A 31 -21.90 -1.67 4.68
CA SER A 31 -22.37 -2.02 3.33
C SER A 31 -23.48 -1.08 2.84
N VAL A 32 -24.38 -0.65 3.74
CA VAL A 32 -25.42 0.33 3.41
C VAL A 32 -24.80 1.69 3.10
N LYS A 33 -23.81 2.14 3.86
CA LYS A 33 -23.09 3.41 3.56
C LYS A 33 -22.37 3.39 2.22
N VAL A 34 -21.84 2.25 1.79
CA VAL A 34 -21.18 2.11 0.48
C VAL A 34 -22.20 2.07 -0.68
N ILE A 35 -23.44 1.60 -0.43
CA ILE A 35 -24.47 1.43 -1.47
C ILE A 35 -25.33 2.69 -1.64
N ASP A 36 -25.49 3.52 -0.63
CA ASP A 36 -26.39 4.68 -0.70
C ASP A 36 -25.93 5.82 -1.60
N GLY A 37 -24.70 5.77 -2.17
CA GLY A 37 -24.22 6.65 -3.25
C GLY A 37 -24.39 8.16 -3.02
N ASN A 38 -24.90 8.56 -1.87
CA ASN A 38 -25.24 9.92 -1.48
C ASN A 38 -24.30 10.48 -0.41
N ASP A 39 -23.10 9.88 -0.29
CA ASP A 39 -22.11 10.36 0.65
C ASP A 39 -21.32 11.50 0.01
N ALA A 40 -21.04 12.56 0.77
CA ALA A 40 -20.21 13.70 0.36
C ALA A 40 -18.86 13.24 -0.23
N SER A 41 -18.34 12.09 0.20
CA SER A 41 -17.15 11.46 -0.37
C SER A 41 -17.32 11.07 -1.85
N THR A 42 -18.52 10.73 -2.30
CA THR A 42 -18.81 10.39 -3.71
C THR A 42 -18.78 11.62 -4.61
N ASP A 43 -19.34 12.74 -4.12
CA ASP A 43 -19.34 14.00 -4.87
C ASP A 43 -17.94 14.59 -4.96
N GLU A 44 -17.14 14.51 -3.88
CA GLU A 44 -15.73 14.91 -3.88
C GLU A 44 -14.91 14.06 -4.87
N LYS A 45 -15.12 12.75 -4.90
CA LYS A 45 -14.45 11.85 -5.85
C LYS A 45 -14.85 12.13 -7.30
N LYS A 46 -16.14 12.39 -7.53
CA LYS A 46 -16.61 12.77 -8.85
C LYS A 46 -15.98 14.08 -9.33
N ALA A 47 -15.92 15.09 -8.46
CA ALA A 47 -15.28 16.37 -8.77
C ALA A 47 -13.76 16.18 -9.04
N GLU A 48 -13.10 15.29 -8.30
CA GLU A 48 -11.71 14.93 -8.57
C GLU A 48 -11.55 14.29 -9.96
N TYR A 49 -12.43 13.36 -10.36
CA TYR A 49 -12.40 12.75 -11.70
C TYR A 49 -12.62 13.80 -12.80
N GLU A 50 -13.62 14.64 -12.63
CA GLU A 50 -13.95 15.71 -13.58
C GLU A 50 -12.79 16.71 -13.75
N SER A 51 -12.00 16.94 -12.68
CA SER A 51 -10.84 17.83 -12.75
C SER A 51 -9.76 17.32 -13.70
N TYR A 52 -9.51 16.01 -13.78
CA TYR A 52 -8.54 15.45 -14.71
C TYR A 52 -8.93 15.63 -16.18
N PHE A 53 -10.22 15.59 -16.51
CA PHE A 53 -10.71 15.89 -17.86
C PHE A 53 -10.67 17.40 -18.17
N ALA A 54 -10.80 18.23 -17.13
CA ALA A 54 -10.78 19.68 -17.28
C ALA A 54 -9.36 20.29 -17.28
N ASN A 55 -8.37 19.56 -16.74
CA ASN A 55 -7.00 20.04 -16.71
C ASN A 55 -6.48 20.29 -18.14
N PRO A 56 -5.66 21.33 -18.35
CA PRO A 56 -5.02 21.54 -19.64
C PRO A 56 -4.02 20.42 -19.93
N LYS A 57 -3.93 20.00 -21.18
CA LYS A 57 -2.92 19.05 -21.64
C LYS A 57 -1.53 19.64 -21.44
N GLY A 58 -0.76 19.08 -20.50
CA GLY A 58 0.56 19.55 -20.10
C GLY A 58 1.70 18.87 -20.86
N PHE A 59 2.93 19.21 -20.47
CA PHE A 59 4.14 18.57 -21.01
C PHE A 59 4.48 17.26 -20.30
N ILE A 60 3.83 16.98 -19.16
CA ILE A 60 4.08 15.79 -18.33
C ILE A 60 2.85 14.90 -18.45
N ASP A 61 3.05 13.66 -18.82
CA ASP A 61 2.03 12.63 -18.86
C ASP A 61 2.19 11.59 -17.73
N THR A 62 1.24 10.69 -17.62
CA THR A 62 1.19 9.66 -16.59
C THR A 62 2.37 8.70 -16.71
N GLU A 63 2.77 8.33 -17.93
CA GLU A 63 3.87 7.40 -18.19
C GLU A 63 5.22 8.00 -17.75
N GLN A 64 5.46 9.27 -18.00
CA GLN A 64 6.67 9.97 -17.57
C GLN A 64 6.77 10.05 -16.05
N LEU A 65 5.65 10.30 -15.34
CA LEU A 65 5.65 10.29 -13.88
C LEU A 65 5.86 8.89 -13.31
N GLU A 66 5.27 7.87 -13.93
CA GLU A 66 5.49 6.48 -13.54
C GLU A 66 6.95 6.05 -13.72
N GLU A 67 7.55 6.35 -14.87
CA GLU A 67 8.96 6.08 -15.13
C GLU A 67 9.85 6.81 -14.12
N THR A 68 9.52 8.06 -13.81
CA THR A 68 10.24 8.85 -12.80
C THR A 68 10.12 8.22 -11.41
N MET A 69 8.92 7.79 -11.01
CA MET A 69 8.69 7.07 -9.76
C MET A 69 9.54 5.79 -9.68
N GLN A 70 9.56 4.98 -10.73
CA GLN A 70 10.35 3.75 -10.79
C GLN A 70 11.84 4.05 -10.64
N LYS A 71 12.37 5.06 -11.34
CA LYS A 71 13.77 5.49 -11.22
C LYS A 71 14.12 5.98 -9.81
N ILE A 72 13.22 6.71 -9.16
CA ILE A 72 13.43 7.16 -7.77
C ILE A 72 13.54 5.97 -6.84
N MET A 73 12.62 5.01 -6.92
CA MET A 73 12.64 3.83 -6.08
C MET A 73 13.88 2.97 -6.34
N ASP A 74 14.26 2.79 -7.61
CA ASP A 74 15.47 2.06 -7.97
C ASP A 74 16.75 2.71 -7.43
N GLN A 75 16.87 4.02 -7.54
CA GLN A 75 18.11 4.73 -7.17
C GLN A 75 18.23 5.01 -5.66
N TYR A 76 17.13 5.16 -4.94
CA TYR A 76 17.15 5.65 -3.56
C TYR A 76 16.55 4.70 -2.53
N ALA A 77 15.75 3.72 -2.95
CA ALA A 77 15.07 2.79 -2.05
C ALA A 77 15.53 1.32 -2.20
N GLY A 78 16.76 1.10 -2.66
CA GLY A 78 17.34 -0.24 -2.74
C GLY A 78 16.88 -1.04 -3.95
N GLY A 79 16.85 -0.42 -5.13
CA GLY A 79 16.54 -1.12 -6.36
C GLY A 79 17.76 -1.84 -6.97
N ILE A 80 17.53 -2.43 -8.14
CA ILE A 80 18.54 -3.26 -8.85
C ILE A 80 19.78 -2.44 -9.20
N SER A 81 19.64 -1.18 -9.62
CA SER A 81 20.77 -0.34 -10.00
C SER A 81 21.74 -0.03 -8.86
N THR A 82 21.28 -0.20 -7.63
CA THR A 82 22.07 0.01 -6.41
C THR A 82 22.45 -1.29 -5.71
N ASN A 83 22.32 -2.45 -6.37
CA ASN A 83 22.53 -3.76 -5.76
C ASN A 83 21.68 -3.98 -4.50
N TYR A 84 20.46 -3.44 -4.49
CA TYR A 84 19.54 -3.48 -3.35
C TYR A 84 20.03 -2.71 -2.11
N GLU A 85 21.03 -1.86 -2.26
CA GLU A 85 21.60 -1.05 -1.18
C GLU A 85 20.80 0.24 -0.96
N TYR A 86 20.55 0.55 0.30
CA TYR A 86 19.92 1.79 0.74
C TYR A 86 20.44 2.24 2.10
N ASN A 87 20.16 3.47 2.46
CA ASN A 87 20.40 4.03 3.78
C ASN A 87 19.33 5.08 4.11
N GLU A 88 19.30 5.56 5.35
CA GLU A 88 18.27 6.51 5.80
C GLU A 88 18.29 7.81 4.98
N SER A 89 19.46 8.33 4.66
CA SER A 89 19.57 9.58 3.88
C SER A 89 19.05 9.44 2.44
N ARG A 90 19.28 8.30 1.78
CA ARG A 90 18.69 7.99 0.47
C ARG A 90 17.18 7.85 0.55
N LEU A 91 16.66 7.16 1.57
CA LEU A 91 15.22 7.00 1.78
C LEU A 91 14.51 8.35 2.00
N GLU A 92 15.14 9.31 2.69
CA GLU A 92 14.59 10.67 2.82
C GLU A 92 14.56 11.40 1.47
N ILE A 93 15.53 11.18 0.60
CA ILE A 93 15.50 11.73 -0.76
C ILE A 93 14.35 11.07 -1.56
N ALA A 94 14.22 9.74 -1.49
CA ALA A 94 13.13 9.01 -2.15
C ALA A 94 11.77 9.58 -1.71
N LYS A 95 11.55 9.70 -0.40
CA LYS A 95 10.32 10.23 0.17
C LYS A 95 9.94 11.58 -0.40
N ARG A 96 10.85 12.55 -0.35
CA ARG A 96 10.60 13.89 -0.88
C ARG A 96 10.27 13.88 -2.37
N LYS A 97 11.01 13.09 -3.16
CA LYS A 97 10.80 12.98 -4.60
C LYS A 97 9.45 12.32 -4.94
N ILE A 98 9.04 11.30 -4.18
CA ILE A 98 7.71 10.67 -4.33
C ILE A 98 6.59 11.65 -3.96
N ASP A 99 6.75 12.43 -2.89
CA ASP A 99 5.80 13.48 -2.52
C ASP A 99 5.70 14.59 -3.60
N ASP A 100 6.80 14.89 -4.30
CA ASP A 100 6.79 15.85 -5.40
C ASP A 100 6.07 15.29 -6.64
N ILE A 101 6.23 13.99 -6.97
CA ILE A 101 5.44 13.33 -8.03
C ILE A 101 3.95 13.38 -7.69
N GLU A 102 3.57 13.10 -6.44
CA GLU A 102 2.17 13.16 -6.03
C GLU A 102 1.56 14.57 -6.22
N LYS A 103 2.31 15.61 -5.88
CA LYS A 103 1.87 17.01 -6.15
C LYS A 103 1.74 17.29 -7.66
N LEU A 104 2.61 16.74 -8.48
CA LEU A 104 2.52 16.90 -9.93
C LEU A 104 1.35 16.12 -10.52
N SER A 105 1.02 14.96 -9.97
CA SER A 105 -0.02 14.08 -10.49
C SER A 105 -1.43 14.70 -10.48
N VAL A 106 -1.70 15.68 -9.62
CA VAL A 106 -3.00 16.38 -9.59
C VAL A 106 -3.25 17.25 -10.84
N ASN A 107 -2.19 17.58 -11.58
CA ASN A 107 -2.27 18.39 -12.80
C ASN A 107 -2.26 17.54 -14.09
N LEU A 108 -2.29 16.22 -13.98
CA LEU A 108 -2.39 15.35 -15.14
C LEU A 108 -3.70 15.57 -15.87
N HIS A 109 -3.68 15.37 -17.18
CA HIS A 109 -4.84 15.44 -18.05
C HIS A 109 -5.25 14.03 -18.47
N ALA A 110 -6.56 13.78 -18.51
CA ALA A 110 -7.15 12.58 -19.08
C ALA A 110 -7.95 12.93 -20.33
N ASP A 111 -7.62 12.33 -21.47
CA ASP A 111 -8.42 12.45 -22.69
C ASP A 111 -9.67 11.53 -22.63
N ASP A 112 -9.56 10.41 -21.93
CA ASP A 112 -10.63 9.42 -21.79
C ASP A 112 -10.56 8.65 -20.44
N MET A 113 -11.42 7.65 -20.30
CA MET A 113 -11.49 6.83 -19.07
C MET A 113 -10.28 5.94 -18.87
N ASP A 114 -9.59 5.53 -19.94
CA ASP A 114 -8.37 4.71 -19.84
C ASP A 114 -7.22 5.55 -19.28
N ASP A 115 -7.10 6.79 -19.71
CA ASP A 115 -6.13 7.74 -19.16
C ASP A 115 -6.44 8.04 -17.68
N LEU A 116 -7.69 8.24 -17.35
CA LEU A 116 -8.12 8.43 -15.96
C LEU A 116 -7.74 7.21 -15.09
N LEU A 117 -7.97 5.99 -15.58
CA LEU A 117 -7.59 4.77 -14.89
C LEU A 117 -6.07 4.73 -14.64
N ARG A 118 -5.25 5.05 -15.64
CA ARG A 118 -3.78 5.10 -15.51
C ARG A 118 -3.32 6.13 -14.47
N ILE A 119 -3.97 7.29 -14.39
CA ILE A 119 -3.70 8.29 -13.35
C ILE A 119 -3.96 7.70 -11.96
N TYR A 120 -5.07 6.97 -11.78
CA TYR A 120 -5.38 6.33 -10.50
C TYR A 120 -4.42 5.20 -10.16
N GLU A 121 -4.03 4.38 -11.11
CA GLU A 121 -3.00 3.37 -10.93
C GLU A 121 -1.67 3.97 -10.49
N LEU A 122 -1.26 5.08 -11.08
CA LEU A 122 -0.06 5.83 -10.65
C LEU A 122 -0.21 6.31 -9.20
N LYS A 123 -1.36 6.89 -8.83
CA LYS A 123 -1.61 7.35 -7.45
C LYS A 123 -1.54 6.20 -6.44
N GLU A 124 -2.12 5.05 -6.74
CA GLU A 124 -2.02 3.86 -5.90
C GLU A 124 -0.57 3.37 -5.75
N ARG A 125 0.19 3.35 -6.84
CA ARG A 125 1.62 2.98 -6.81
C ARG A 125 2.44 3.96 -5.97
N LEU A 126 2.14 5.26 -6.01
CA LEU A 126 2.79 6.25 -5.15
C LEU A 126 2.53 5.97 -3.66
N VAL A 127 1.31 5.56 -3.29
CA VAL A 127 1.00 5.15 -1.92
C VAL A 127 1.84 3.92 -1.53
N VAL A 128 1.95 2.92 -2.40
CA VAL A 128 2.78 1.74 -2.16
C VAL A 128 4.26 2.12 -1.97
N CYS A 129 4.79 3.03 -2.79
CA CYS A 129 6.16 3.54 -2.65
C CYS A 129 6.39 4.22 -1.29
N LYS A 130 5.45 5.06 -0.85
CA LYS A 130 5.50 5.71 0.48
C LYS A 130 5.50 4.68 1.61
N VAL A 131 4.61 3.69 1.54
CA VAL A 131 4.56 2.60 2.52
C VAL A 131 5.88 1.84 2.55
N LEU A 132 6.42 1.47 1.39
CA LEU A 132 7.69 0.76 1.31
C LEU A 132 8.83 1.56 1.93
N ILE A 133 8.95 2.86 1.63
CA ILE A 133 9.98 3.73 2.20
C ILE A 133 9.86 3.75 3.74
N GLU A 134 8.67 3.92 4.30
CA GLU A 134 8.48 3.94 5.76
C GLU A 134 8.80 2.57 6.39
N HIS A 135 8.50 1.45 5.72
CA HIS A 135 8.89 0.12 6.20
C HIS A 135 10.40 -0.09 6.16
N LEU A 136 11.09 0.34 5.10
CA LEU A 136 12.56 0.28 5.01
C LEU A 136 13.23 1.12 6.09
N LYS A 137 12.71 2.32 6.39
CA LYS A 137 13.19 3.18 7.49
C LYS A 137 12.95 2.57 8.87
N ALA A 138 11.82 1.87 9.04
CA ALA A 138 11.42 1.31 10.32
C ALA A 138 12.29 0.12 10.76
N ARG A 139 12.80 -0.66 9.81
CA ARG A 139 13.60 -1.85 10.09
C ARG A 139 15.10 -1.54 10.07
N LYS A 140 15.69 -1.34 11.25
CA LYS A 140 17.12 -1.01 11.43
C LYS A 140 17.97 -2.28 11.54
N GLU A 141 17.93 -3.10 10.50
CA GLU A 141 18.71 -4.33 10.35
C GLU A 141 18.81 -4.72 8.87
N THR A 142 19.78 -5.57 8.53
CA THR A 142 19.82 -6.32 7.28
C THR A 142 19.59 -7.80 7.59
N ARG A 143 18.49 -8.35 7.10
CA ARG A 143 18.10 -9.76 7.33
C ARG A 143 18.13 -10.59 6.06
N TRP A 144 17.80 -9.97 4.94
CA TRP A 144 17.68 -10.60 3.62
C TRP A 144 18.75 -10.01 2.69
N HIS A 145 20.00 -10.44 2.91
CA HIS A 145 21.10 -10.05 2.03
C HIS A 145 20.78 -10.34 0.56
N SER A 146 21.24 -9.50 -0.33
CA SER A 146 20.96 -9.50 -1.76
C SER A 146 19.51 -9.15 -2.16
N PHE A 147 18.65 -8.74 -1.22
CA PHE A 147 17.29 -8.25 -1.49
C PHE A 147 17.00 -6.91 -0.82
N ALA A 148 17.63 -6.61 0.32
CA ALA A 148 17.49 -5.36 1.06
C ALA A 148 18.71 -5.16 1.94
N GLU A 149 19.69 -4.40 1.45
CA GLU A 149 20.96 -4.13 2.11
C GLU A 149 20.92 -2.75 2.77
N ASN A 150 20.65 -2.71 4.07
CA ASN A 150 20.68 -1.47 4.82
C ASN A 150 22.11 -1.11 5.20
N LEU A 151 22.70 -0.12 4.54
CA LEU A 151 24.08 0.29 4.75
C LEU A 151 24.34 0.88 6.13
N ASP A 152 23.32 1.47 6.78
CA ASP A 152 23.45 2.02 8.14
C ASP A 152 23.37 0.88 9.19
N TYR A 153 22.69 -0.23 8.87
CA TYR A 153 22.48 -1.37 9.76
C TYR A 153 22.73 -2.70 9.02
N PRO A 154 23.99 -3.04 8.73
CA PRO A 154 24.33 -4.18 7.86
C PRO A 154 24.13 -5.54 8.51
N ASN A 155 23.90 -5.58 9.83
CA ASN A 155 23.76 -6.83 10.57
C ASN A 155 22.31 -7.10 10.95
N LYS A 156 21.98 -8.39 11.10
CA LYS A 156 20.71 -8.84 11.67
C LYS A 156 20.64 -8.47 13.15
N SER A 157 19.47 -8.04 13.61
CA SER A 157 19.21 -7.73 15.02
C SER A 157 18.00 -8.51 15.55
N ASP A 158 18.15 -9.08 16.75
CA ASP A 158 17.04 -9.78 17.42
C ASP A 158 15.95 -8.83 17.92
N ASP A 159 16.25 -7.55 18.09
CA ASP A 159 15.26 -6.50 18.38
C ASP A 159 14.17 -6.39 17.30
N TYR A 160 14.47 -6.86 16.09
CA TYR A 160 13.55 -6.87 14.94
C TYR A 160 12.95 -8.26 14.65
N LEU A 161 13.00 -9.20 15.61
CA LEU A 161 12.20 -10.42 15.58
C LEU A 161 10.72 -10.09 15.87
N LYS A 162 10.10 -9.31 14.99
CA LYS A 162 8.71 -8.85 15.10
C LYS A 162 8.12 -8.56 13.72
N TYR A 163 6.81 -8.49 13.65
CA TYR A 163 6.12 -7.99 12.46
C TYR A 163 6.19 -6.48 12.42
N VAL A 164 6.52 -5.94 11.26
CA VAL A 164 6.38 -4.52 10.95
C VAL A 164 5.13 -4.36 10.10
N ASN A 165 4.15 -3.68 10.62
CA ASN A 165 2.90 -3.38 9.95
C ASN A 165 2.77 -1.87 9.80
N SER A 166 1.87 -1.42 8.95
CA SER A 166 1.51 -0.02 8.82
C SER A 166 0.01 0.15 8.70
N ARG A 167 -0.48 1.32 9.08
CA ARG A 167 -1.82 1.79 8.76
C ARG A 167 -1.79 3.26 8.41
N TYR A 168 -2.76 3.68 7.65
CA TYR A 168 -2.97 5.09 7.36
C TYR A 168 -3.88 5.68 8.44
N GLU A 169 -3.41 6.73 9.11
CA GLU A 169 -4.12 7.39 10.21
C GLU A 169 -3.76 8.88 10.19
N ASP A 170 -4.75 9.74 10.24
CA ASP A 170 -4.60 11.21 10.27
C ASP A 170 -3.68 11.77 9.15
N GLY A 171 -3.84 11.27 7.93
CA GLY A 171 -3.05 11.71 6.77
C GLY A 171 -1.61 11.17 6.74
N ARG A 172 -1.27 10.21 7.59
CA ARG A 172 0.11 9.69 7.72
C ARG A 172 0.15 8.17 7.76
N ILE A 173 1.25 7.62 7.26
CA ILE A 173 1.56 6.20 7.42
C ILE A 173 2.18 6.02 8.80
N LYS A 174 1.50 5.24 9.65
CA LYS A 174 1.94 4.94 11.01
C LYS A 174 2.46 3.50 11.06
N ILE A 175 3.72 3.34 11.45
CA ILE A 175 4.34 2.03 11.63
C ILE A 175 3.91 1.43 12.97
N ILE A 176 3.60 0.13 12.95
CA ILE A 176 3.16 -0.65 14.10
C ILE A 176 4.04 -1.89 14.19
N TYR A 177 4.73 -2.04 15.32
CA TYR A 177 5.46 -3.27 15.62
C TYR A 177 4.57 -4.22 16.42
N ARG A 178 4.57 -5.49 16.02
CA ARG A 178 3.87 -6.56 16.73
C ARG A 178 4.82 -7.71 16.97
N ASP A 179 4.77 -8.28 18.16
CA ASP A 179 5.59 -9.43 18.52
C ASP A 179 5.20 -10.64 17.67
N LEU A 180 6.19 -11.49 17.40
CA LEU A 180 5.93 -12.78 16.76
C LEU A 180 5.07 -13.62 17.69
N VAL A 181 4.08 -14.31 17.14
CA VAL A 181 3.29 -15.29 17.87
C VAL A 181 4.15 -16.52 18.10
N THR A 182 4.78 -16.60 19.28
CA THR A 182 5.54 -17.77 19.71
C THR A 182 4.63 -18.66 20.55
N GLY A 183 4.46 -19.92 20.15
CA GLY A 183 3.68 -20.91 20.91
C GLY A 183 2.17 -20.82 20.73
N GLY A 184 1.68 -20.07 19.75
CA GLY A 184 0.31 -20.21 19.28
C GLY A 184 0.11 -21.65 18.79
N LYS A 185 -1.06 -22.24 19.06
CA LYS A 185 -1.44 -23.53 18.46
C LYS A 185 -1.19 -23.42 16.96
N VAL A 186 -0.15 -24.07 16.47
CA VAL A 186 -0.04 -24.38 15.06
C VAL A 186 -1.36 -25.05 14.74
N TYR A 187 -2.12 -24.51 13.80
CA TYR A 187 -3.25 -25.24 13.25
C TYR A 187 -2.65 -26.50 12.65
N GLU A 188 -2.68 -27.58 13.43
CA GLU A 188 -2.44 -28.91 12.88
C GLU A 188 -3.59 -29.11 11.89
N HIS A 189 -3.29 -28.99 10.62
CA HIS A 189 -4.12 -29.60 9.60
C HIS A 189 -4.09 -31.07 9.91
N SER A 190 -5.07 -31.54 10.71
CA SER A 190 -5.32 -32.95 10.84
C SER A 190 -5.76 -33.43 9.48
N ASP A 191 -4.85 -34.08 8.78
CA ASP A 191 -5.19 -34.92 7.63
C ASP A 191 -6.23 -35.93 8.11
N LYS A 192 -7.49 -35.71 7.81
CA LYS A 192 -8.55 -36.67 7.84
C LYS A 192 -9.23 -36.71 6.47
#